data_3ad6f9e54d41a6825a2510f9295ce0f8
#
_entry.id   3ad6f9e54d41a6825a2510f9295ce0f8
#
_cell.length_a   1.000
_cell.length_b   1.000
_cell.length_c   1.000
_cell.angle_alpha   90.00
_cell.angle_beta   90.00
_cell.angle_gamma   90.00
#
_symmetry.space_group_name_H-M   'P 1'
#
loop_
_entity.id
_entity.type
_entity.pdbx_description
1 polymer ?
#
loop_
_entity_poly.entity_id
_entity_poly.type
_entity_poly.pdbx_seq_one_letter_code
_entity_poly.pdbx_strand_id
1 'polypeptide(L)'
;MWDSLEQPQQQQPQPRLGVVTIHDACPAFSKKIFESADELERLNIKFNIALIPFFNEKEDLPRFPEFVDKLKSYKNCQIVLHGLYHELKNGQFDNFHETTEADAEEQIRAAIEIFHEIGIETNVFIPPAWKLNNSSIKVLGKLGFKLAEEQEEYLLLFPEQQEFKEIKLPKVLNWDSTGYPEKNVVNIGRDETAFKLQIEKRPQIIRIALHPRDPEEAIKDQKQMISILKDSAYEIPTYTELILRLEELAPPSTWLD
;
A
#
# COMPACT_ATOMS: atom_id res chain seq x y z
N MET A 1 -49.25 -29.55 -3.32
CA MET A 1 -47.90 -29.34 -2.80
C MET A 1 -47.19 -28.53 -3.84
N TRP A 2 -47.04 -27.21 -3.62
CA TRP A 2 -46.36 -26.32 -4.53
C TRP A 2 -44.96 -26.16 -3.97
N ASP A 3 -43.97 -26.68 -4.71
CA ASP A 3 -42.56 -26.44 -4.41
C ASP A 3 -42.28 -24.97 -4.64
N SER A 4 -41.98 -24.24 -3.56
CA SER A 4 -41.42 -22.91 -3.60
C SER A 4 -39.97 -23.02 -4.13
N LEU A 5 -39.82 -22.75 -5.40
CA LEU A 5 -38.52 -22.53 -5.99
C LEU A 5 -37.92 -21.27 -5.33
N GLU A 6 -36.98 -21.48 -4.43
CA GLU A 6 -36.15 -20.39 -3.93
C GLU A 6 -35.45 -19.73 -5.12
N GLN A 7 -35.78 -18.48 -5.39
CA GLN A 7 -35.07 -17.70 -6.38
C GLN A 7 -33.60 -17.52 -5.94
N PRO A 8 -32.62 -17.77 -6.79
CA PRO A 8 -31.23 -17.51 -6.43
C PRO A 8 -31.10 -16.05 -6.01
N GLN A 9 -30.62 -15.82 -4.81
CA GLN A 9 -30.28 -14.48 -4.34
C GLN A 9 -29.33 -13.84 -5.35
N GLN A 10 -29.77 -12.78 -6.00
CA GLN A 10 -28.91 -11.97 -6.85
C GLN A 10 -27.82 -11.38 -5.96
N GLN A 11 -26.61 -11.92 -6.05
CA GLN A 11 -25.44 -11.32 -5.39
C GLN A 11 -25.31 -9.89 -5.91
N GLN A 12 -25.38 -8.93 -5.01
CA GLN A 12 -25.13 -7.53 -5.36
C GLN A 12 -23.71 -7.42 -5.95
N PRO A 13 -23.52 -6.64 -7.00
CA PRO A 13 -22.20 -6.47 -7.60
C PRO A 13 -21.24 -5.94 -6.54
N GLN A 14 -20.12 -6.62 -6.37
CA GLN A 14 -19.08 -6.25 -5.41
C GLN A 14 -18.56 -4.82 -5.70
N PRO A 15 -18.37 -3.98 -4.67
CA PRO A 15 -17.86 -2.62 -4.87
C PRO A 15 -16.45 -2.67 -5.46
N ARG A 16 -16.18 -1.77 -6.38
CA ARG A 16 -14.82 -1.56 -6.93
C ARG A 16 -14.03 -0.69 -5.98
N LEU A 17 -12.74 -0.99 -5.81
CA LEU A 17 -11.88 -0.37 -4.81
C LEU A 17 -10.74 0.42 -5.46
N GLY A 18 -10.54 1.66 -4.99
CA GLY A 18 -9.41 2.50 -5.35
C GLY A 18 -8.51 2.70 -4.12
N VAL A 19 -7.29 2.20 -4.13
CA VAL A 19 -6.36 2.37 -3.01
C VAL A 19 -5.39 3.50 -3.32
N VAL A 20 -5.31 4.48 -2.44
CA VAL A 20 -4.41 5.64 -2.55
C VAL A 20 -3.39 5.57 -1.44
N THR A 21 -2.10 5.57 -1.80
CA THR A 21 -1.00 5.47 -0.83
C THR A 21 0.07 6.52 -1.11
N ILE A 22 0.46 7.29 -0.11
CA ILE A 22 1.65 8.16 -0.13
C ILE A 22 2.83 7.29 0.30
N HIS A 23 3.76 7.04 -0.62
CA HIS A 23 4.97 6.25 -0.40
C HIS A 23 6.12 7.09 0.13
N ASP A 24 7.21 6.43 0.52
CA ASP A 24 8.50 7.01 0.93
C ASP A 24 8.37 8.07 2.03
N ALA A 25 7.37 7.91 2.91
CA ALA A 25 7.14 8.89 3.95
C ALA A 25 8.26 8.87 5.00
N CYS A 26 8.99 9.98 5.10
CA CYS A 26 10.04 10.21 6.08
C CYS A 26 10.20 11.71 6.36
N PRO A 27 10.90 12.12 7.44
CA PRO A 27 11.09 13.52 7.80
C PRO A 27 11.73 14.38 6.70
N ALA A 28 12.67 13.83 5.91
CA ALA A 28 13.32 14.53 4.80
C ALA A 28 12.35 15.08 3.76
N PHE A 29 11.22 14.42 3.58
CA PHE A 29 10.21 14.78 2.59
C PHE A 29 8.93 15.35 3.21
N SER A 30 8.95 15.73 4.49
CA SER A 30 7.79 16.17 5.28
C SER A 30 6.89 17.16 4.56
N LYS A 31 7.47 18.19 3.93
CA LYS A 31 6.70 19.22 3.20
C LYS A 31 5.82 18.62 2.10
N LYS A 32 6.39 17.80 1.23
CA LYS A 32 5.66 17.20 0.10
C LYS A 32 4.61 16.17 0.57
N ILE A 33 4.94 15.41 1.61
CA ILE A 33 4.04 14.44 2.22
C ILE A 33 2.84 15.16 2.81
N PHE A 34 3.06 16.22 3.58
CA PHE A 34 1.98 17.00 4.19
C PHE A 34 1.12 17.73 3.15
N GLU A 35 1.72 18.29 2.09
CA GLU A 35 0.97 18.91 0.98
C GLU A 35 -0.01 17.91 0.34
N SER A 36 0.43 16.66 0.10
CA SER A 36 -0.42 15.62 -0.46
C SER A 36 -1.47 15.13 0.54
N ALA A 37 -1.07 14.88 1.78
CA ALA A 37 -1.97 14.39 2.83
C ALA A 37 -3.03 15.42 3.24
N ASP A 38 -2.65 16.70 3.40
CA ASP A 38 -3.58 17.79 3.70
C ASP A 38 -4.64 17.95 2.60
N GLU A 39 -4.25 17.76 1.33
CA GLU A 39 -5.21 17.83 0.23
C GLU A 39 -6.18 16.65 0.21
N LEU A 40 -5.70 15.42 0.44
CA LEU A 40 -6.55 14.24 0.54
C LEU A 40 -7.51 14.34 1.72
N GLU A 41 -7.03 14.78 2.88
CA GLU A 41 -7.85 15.03 4.06
C GLU A 41 -8.92 16.10 3.80
N ARG A 42 -8.54 17.23 3.17
CA ARG A 42 -9.47 18.32 2.78
C ARG A 42 -10.59 17.83 1.83
N LEU A 43 -10.27 16.91 0.93
CA LEU A 43 -11.22 16.30 0.01
C LEU A 43 -12.04 15.16 0.63
N ASN A 44 -11.82 14.87 1.90
CA ASN A 44 -12.41 13.73 2.62
C ASN A 44 -12.21 12.39 1.87
N ILE A 45 -10.99 12.19 1.39
CA ILE A 45 -10.56 10.96 0.71
C ILE A 45 -9.76 10.15 1.71
N LYS A 46 -10.09 8.87 1.86
CA LYS A 46 -9.27 7.95 2.64
C LYS A 46 -7.98 7.64 1.89
N PHE A 47 -6.88 7.56 2.63
CA PHE A 47 -5.56 7.27 2.06
C PHE A 47 -4.69 6.53 3.06
N ASN A 48 -3.56 6.06 2.57
CA ASN A 48 -2.58 5.36 3.38
C ASN A 48 -1.23 6.08 3.27
N ILE A 49 -0.39 5.95 4.28
CA ILE A 49 0.98 6.47 4.29
C ILE A 49 1.92 5.30 4.56
N ALA A 50 2.77 4.98 3.57
CA ALA A 50 3.85 4.01 3.69
C ALA A 50 5.05 4.72 4.33
N LEU A 51 5.20 4.52 5.66
CA LEU A 51 6.14 5.23 6.53
C LEU A 51 7.42 4.43 6.70
N ILE A 52 8.57 5.10 6.53
CA ILE A 52 9.91 4.52 6.70
C ILE A 52 10.40 4.84 8.12
N PRO A 53 10.69 3.82 8.97
CA PRO A 53 11.09 4.03 10.36
C PRO A 53 12.45 4.71 10.54
N PHE A 54 13.43 4.39 9.69
CA PHE A 54 14.82 4.83 9.84
C PHE A 54 15.47 5.18 8.49
N PHE A 55 14.89 6.15 7.80
CA PHE A 55 15.29 6.50 6.44
C PHE A 55 16.80 6.78 6.32
N ASN A 56 17.42 6.13 5.32
CA ASN A 56 18.83 6.31 4.96
C ASN A 56 19.79 6.14 6.16
N GLU A 57 19.42 5.28 7.15
CA GLU A 57 20.17 5.08 8.40
C GLU A 57 20.54 6.39 9.14
N LYS A 58 19.73 7.44 8.99
CA LYS A 58 19.96 8.77 9.58
C LYS A 58 18.73 9.33 10.27
N GLU A 59 17.56 9.15 9.67
CA GLU A 59 16.31 9.74 10.14
C GLU A 59 15.53 8.71 10.93
N ASP A 60 15.83 8.61 12.21
CA ASP A 60 15.19 7.78 13.21
C ASP A 60 13.93 8.49 13.70
N LEU A 61 12.74 7.95 13.41
CA LEU A 61 11.45 8.61 13.64
C LEU A 61 11.23 9.14 15.08
N PRO A 62 11.64 8.46 16.15
CA PRO A 62 11.54 9.00 17.52
C PRO A 62 12.18 10.37 17.74
N ARG A 63 13.12 10.75 16.88
CA ARG A 63 13.77 12.07 16.93
C ARG A 63 12.99 13.16 16.22
N PHE A 64 11.88 12.84 15.59
CA PHE A 64 11.04 13.77 14.82
C PHE A 64 9.58 13.76 15.30
N PRO A 65 9.31 14.05 16.58
CA PRO A 65 7.97 13.93 17.17
C PRO A 65 6.93 14.81 16.45
N GLU A 66 7.29 16.02 16.02
CA GLU A 66 6.37 16.91 15.29
C GLU A 66 5.91 16.32 13.96
N PHE A 67 6.81 15.62 13.25
CA PHE A 67 6.47 14.92 12.02
C PHE A 67 5.50 13.77 12.29
N VAL A 68 5.80 12.95 13.30
CA VAL A 68 4.97 11.81 13.72
C VAL A 68 3.59 12.27 14.18
N ASP A 69 3.52 13.31 15.03
CA ASP A 69 2.27 13.86 15.56
C ASP A 69 1.39 14.41 14.42
N LYS A 70 1.99 15.08 13.44
CA LYS A 70 1.26 15.57 12.28
C LYS A 70 0.69 14.40 11.46
N LEU A 71 1.46 13.33 11.21
CA LEU A 71 0.95 12.13 10.51
C LEU A 71 -0.23 11.49 11.27
N LYS A 72 -0.11 11.37 12.60
CA LYS A 72 -1.15 10.79 13.46
C LYS A 72 -2.40 11.67 13.57
N SER A 73 -2.32 12.95 13.21
CA SER A 73 -3.46 13.88 13.27
C SER A 73 -4.46 13.71 12.15
N TYR A 74 -4.11 13.04 11.05
CA TYR A 74 -5.01 12.79 9.91
C TYR A 74 -6.08 11.76 10.29
N LYS A 75 -7.35 12.07 10.00
CA LYS A 75 -8.50 11.22 10.36
C LYS A 75 -8.83 10.17 9.31
N ASN A 76 -8.55 10.49 8.04
CA ASN A 76 -8.82 9.62 6.91
C ASN A 76 -7.60 8.79 6.49
N CYS A 77 -6.57 8.72 7.34
CA CYS A 77 -5.28 8.11 7.05
C CYS A 77 -5.02 6.86 7.86
N GLN A 78 -4.45 5.84 7.20
CA GLN A 78 -3.79 4.73 7.89
C GLN A 78 -2.29 4.77 7.60
N ILE A 79 -1.47 4.59 8.65
CA ILE A 79 -0.01 4.48 8.51
C ILE A 79 0.36 3.01 8.42
N VAL A 80 1.19 2.67 7.44
CA VAL A 80 1.67 1.31 7.17
C VAL A 80 3.19 1.26 7.08
N LEU A 81 3.78 0.09 7.28
CA LEU A 81 5.23 -0.07 7.32
C LEU A 81 5.83 -0.16 5.91
N HIS A 82 6.93 0.60 5.67
CA HIS A 82 7.62 0.66 4.38
C HIS A 82 9.12 0.34 4.51
N GLY A 83 9.43 -0.94 4.77
CA GLY A 83 10.80 -1.36 5.05
C GLY A 83 11.31 -0.83 6.40
N LEU A 84 12.64 -0.85 6.59
CA LEU A 84 13.29 -0.21 7.73
C LEU A 84 14.03 1.05 7.30
N TYR A 85 14.89 0.95 6.30
CA TYR A 85 15.76 2.03 5.81
C TYR A 85 15.29 2.64 4.52
N HIS A 86 14.60 1.87 3.67
CA HIS A 86 14.21 2.13 2.29
C HIS A 86 15.43 2.37 1.38
N GLU A 87 16.29 3.31 1.74
CA GLU A 87 17.55 3.62 1.08
C GLU A 87 18.67 3.63 2.13
N LEU A 88 19.75 2.90 1.85
CA LEU A 88 20.93 2.84 2.72
C LEU A 88 21.88 4.01 2.40
N LYS A 89 22.82 4.30 3.32
CA LYS A 89 23.83 5.37 3.14
C LYS A 89 24.67 5.26 1.88
N ASN A 90 24.83 4.05 1.35
CA ASN A 90 25.56 3.77 0.12
C ASN A 90 24.70 3.90 -1.15
N GLY A 91 23.43 4.30 -1.03
CA GLY A 91 22.48 4.44 -2.14
C GLY A 91 21.84 3.13 -2.61
N GLN A 92 22.07 2.02 -1.90
CA GLN A 92 21.33 0.77 -2.14
C GLN A 92 20.00 0.82 -1.44
N PHE A 93 19.00 0.14 -2.01
CA PHE A 93 17.69 0.00 -1.39
C PHE A 93 17.64 -1.18 -0.43
N ASP A 94 16.78 -1.11 0.58
CA ASP A 94 16.34 -2.29 1.34
C ASP A 94 15.80 -3.32 0.35
N ASN A 95 16.45 -4.48 0.29
CA ASN A 95 16.13 -5.47 -0.73
C ASN A 95 15.53 -6.72 -0.11
N PHE A 96 14.23 -6.68 0.20
CA PHE A 96 13.48 -7.82 0.73
C PHE A 96 13.29 -8.96 -0.29
N HIS A 97 13.72 -8.77 -1.54
CA HIS A 97 13.71 -9.82 -2.56
C HIS A 97 14.96 -10.70 -2.52
N GLU A 98 16.09 -10.18 -2.02
CA GLU A 98 17.37 -10.90 -1.97
C GLU A 98 17.83 -11.19 -0.54
N THR A 99 17.11 -10.72 0.47
CA THR A 99 17.47 -10.87 1.88
C THR A 99 17.23 -12.31 2.37
N THR A 100 17.99 -12.73 3.38
CA THR A 100 17.75 -14.00 4.07
C THR A 100 16.58 -13.90 5.04
N GLU A 101 16.04 -15.05 5.50
CA GLU A 101 14.97 -15.07 6.52
C GLU A 101 15.41 -14.38 7.82
N ALA A 102 16.66 -14.61 8.24
CA ALA A 102 17.20 -14.02 9.47
C ALA A 102 17.34 -12.49 9.36
N ASP A 103 17.90 -11.99 8.25
CA ASP A 103 18.08 -10.57 8.04
C ASP A 103 16.72 -9.84 7.85
N ALA A 104 15.79 -10.48 7.16
CA ALA A 104 14.43 -9.95 7.02
C ALA A 104 13.74 -9.86 8.40
N GLU A 105 13.85 -10.89 9.24
CA GLU A 105 13.28 -10.89 10.58
C GLU A 105 13.90 -9.79 11.46
N GLU A 106 15.22 -9.63 11.44
CA GLU A 106 15.92 -8.59 12.17
C GLU A 106 15.44 -7.18 11.76
N GLN A 107 15.41 -6.89 10.45
CA GLN A 107 14.99 -5.60 9.94
C GLN A 107 13.52 -5.30 10.24
N ILE A 108 12.61 -6.25 10.02
CA ILE A 108 11.19 -6.03 10.25
C ILE A 108 10.90 -5.87 11.75
N ARG A 109 11.57 -6.62 12.64
CA ARG A 109 11.45 -6.43 14.10
C ARG A 109 11.93 -5.04 14.54
N ALA A 110 13.10 -4.61 14.06
CA ALA A 110 13.60 -3.27 14.37
C ALA A 110 12.62 -2.17 13.91
N ALA A 111 12.02 -2.35 12.72
CA ALA A 111 11.01 -1.43 12.22
C ALA A 111 9.74 -1.40 13.10
N ILE A 112 9.28 -2.57 13.55
CA ILE A 112 8.13 -2.68 14.47
C ILE A 112 8.44 -2.01 15.82
N GLU A 113 9.65 -2.20 16.36
CA GLU A 113 10.06 -1.57 17.63
C GLU A 113 10.02 -0.04 17.54
N ILE A 114 10.53 0.55 16.44
CA ILE A 114 10.44 2.00 16.21
C ILE A 114 8.97 2.45 16.11
N PHE A 115 8.12 1.70 15.42
CA PHE A 115 6.70 2.01 15.31
C PHE A 115 6.01 1.98 16.68
N HIS A 116 6.29 0.99 17.52
CA HIS A 116 5.77 0.90 18.88
C HIS A 116 6.25 2.08 19.74
N GLU A 117 7.53 2.48 19.63
CA GLU A 117 8.07 3.63 20.37
C GLU A 117 7.32 4.93 20.05
N ILE A 118 6.94 5.13 18.79
CA ILE A 118 6.16 6.30 18.36
C ILE A 118 4.65 6.11 18.48
N GLY A 119 4.17 5.00 19.04
CA GLY A 119 2.76 4.68 19.26
C GLY A 119 1.98 4.45 17.98
N ILE A 120 2.57 3.74 17.02
CA ILE A 120 1.93 3.29 15.77
C ILE A 120 1.94 1.76 15.76
N GLU A 121 0.81 1.17 15.38
CA GLU A 121 0.66 -0.26 15.13
C GLU A 121 0.16 -0.46 13.71
N THR A 122 0.70 -1.49 13.03
CA THR A 122 0.26 -1.86 11.69
C THR A 122 0.45 -3.34 11.44
N ASN A 123 -0.41 -3.91 10.61
CA ASN A 123 -0.32 -5.27 10.11
C ASN A 123 -0.21 -5.31 8.58
N VAL A 124 0.19 -4.18 7.98
CA VAL A 124 0.37 -4.02 6.54
C VAL A 124 1.83 -3.66 6.25
N PHE A 125 2.41 -4.34 5.30
CA PHE A 125 3.78 -4.13 4.85
C PHE A 125 3.82 -3.82 3.36
N ILE A 126 4.50 -2.75 3.00
CA ILE A 126 4.83 -2.45 1.61
C ILE A 126 6.36 -2.50 1.49
N PRO A 127 6.93 -3.47 0.77
CA PRO A 127 8.37 -3.54 0.62
C PRO A 127 8.87 -2.37 -0.25
N PRO A 128 10.04 -1.80 0.05
CA PRO A 128 10.74 -0.95 -0.90
C PRO A 128 10.84 -1.67 -2.25
N ALA A 129 10.67 -0.90 -3.33
CA ALA A 129 10.67 -1.46 -4.69
C ALA A 129 9.56 -2.47 -5.01
N TRP A 130 8.55 -2.65 -4.14
CA TRP A 130 7.45 -3.61 -4.29
C TRP A 130 7.90 -5.05 -4.57
N LYS A 131 8.98 -5.52 -3.95
CA LYS A 131 9.52 -6.86 -4.18
C LYS A 131 9.79 -7.60 -2.88
N LEU A 132 9.26 -8.82 -2.80
CA LEU A 132 9.50 -9.77 -1.71
C LEU A 132 10.05 -11.09 -2.26
N ASN A 133 10.72 -11.85 -1.41
CA ASN A 133 10.97 -13.27 -1.63
C ASN A 133 10.17 -14.12 -0.64
N ASN A 134 10.14 -15.43 -0.85
CA ASN A 134 9.39 -16.35 0.01
C ASN A 134 9.84 -16.30 1.48
N SER A 135 11.12 -16.05 1.74
CA SER A 135 11.66 -15.91 3.10
C SER A 135 11.09 -14.70 3.81
N SER A 136 11.05 -13.54 3.13
CA SER A 136 10.47 -12.31 3.66
C SER A 136 8.95 -12.44 3.88
N ILE A 137 8.23 -13.08 2.95
CA ILE A 137 6.78 -13.34 3.08
C ILE A 137 6.49 -14.20 4.33
N LYS A 138 7.27 -15.26 4.52
CA LYS A 138 7.15 -16.14 5.69
C LYS A 138 7.42 -15.39 7.01
N VAL A 139 8.41 -14.50 7.03
CA VAL A 139 8.72 -13.65 8.19
C VAL A 139 7.56 -12.71 8.49
N LEU A 140 6.98 -12.06 7.47
CA LEU A 140 5.81 -11.19 7.66
C LEU A 140 4.64 -11.94 8.29
N GLY A 141 4.32 -13.15 7.80
CA GLY A 141 3.29 -13.99 8.41
C GLY A 141 3.60 -14.34 9.86
N LYS A 142 4.85 -14.77 10.17
CA LYS A 142 5.31 -15.06 11.54
C LYS A 142 5.20 -13.87 12.49
N LEU A 143 5.39 -12.65 11.97
CA LEU A 143 5.31 -11.42 12.76
C LEU A 143 3.90 -10.80 12.81
N GLY A 144 2.89 -11.49 12.29
CA GLY A 144 1.48 -11.10 12.42
C GLY A 144 0.98 -10.11 11.38
N PHE A 145 1.74 -9.86 10.31
CA PHE A 145 1.24 -9.06 9.20
C PHE A 145 0.10 -9.79 8.49
N LYS A 146 -0.89 -9.05 8.02
CA LYS A 146 -2.07 -9.57 7.32
C LYS A 146 -2.05 -9.28 5.83
N LEU A 147 -1.33 -8.25 5.42
CA LEU A 147 -1.25 -7.84 4.02
C LEU A 147 0.16 -7.37 3.68
N ALA A 148 0.67 -7.83 2.54
CA ALA A 148 1.81 -7.19 1.88
C ALA A 148 1.42 -6.77 0.47
N GLU A 149 1.97 -5.65 0.00
CA GLU A 149 1.71 -5.13 -1.34
C GLU A 149 2.93 -5.27 -2.23
N GLU A 150 2.78 -5.98 -3.35
CA GLU A 150 3.75 -6.01 -4.44
C GLU A 150 3.22 -5.26 -5.67
N GLN A 151 4.06 -5.06 -6.68
CA GLN A 151 3.74 -4.20 -7.82
C GLN A 151 2.50 -4.66 -8.60
N GLU A 152 2.26 -5.96 -8.72
CA GLU A 152 1.18 -6.56 -9.49
C GLU A 152 0.24 -7.44 -8.66
N GLU A 153 0.39 -7.39 -7.33
CA GLU A 153 -0.42 -8.23 -6.45
C GLU A 153 -0.51 -7.71 -5.02
N TYR A 154 -1.49 -8.23 -4.30
CA TYR A 154 -1.49 -8.29 -2.85
C TYR A 154 -1.19 -9.71 -2.39
N LEU A 155 -0.46 -9.82 -1.29
CA LEU A 155 -0.27 -11.04 -0.54
C LEU A 155 -1.12 -10.94 0.73
N LEU A 156 -2.25 -11.63 0.76
CA LEU A 156 -3.08 -11.76 1.96
C LEU A 156 -2.48 -12.86 2.82
N LEU A 157 -2.00 -12.50 4.01
CA LEU A 157 -1.27 -13.38 4.91
C LEU A 157 -2.21 -13.91 6.00
N PHE A 158 -2.05 -15.18 6.33
CA PHE A 158 -2.79 -15.88 7.39
C PHE A 158 -1.80 -16.38 8.45
N PRO A 159 -1.43 -15.53 9.42
CA PRO A 159 -0.40 -15.85 10.41
C PRO A 159 -0.65 -17.14 11.18
N GLU A 160 -1.90 -17.42 11.54
CA GLU A 160 -2.28 -18.61 12.31
C GLU A 160 -2.09 -19.91 11.52
N GLN A 161 -2.32 -19.88 10.20
CA GLN A 161 -2.15 -21.01 9.29
C GLN A 161 -0.74 -21.09 8.70
N GLN A 162 0.07 -20.02 8.83
CA GLN A 162 1.36 -19.85 8.16
C GLN A 162 1.25 -19.95 6.62
N GLU A 163 0.14 -19.48 6.09
CA GLU A 163 -0.19 -19.48 4.65
C GLU A 163 -0.38 -18.07 4.13
N PHE A 164 -0.35 -17.92 2.81
CA PHE A 164 -0.70 -16.68 2.15
C PHE A 164 -1.43 -16.95 0.84
N LYS A 165 -2.19 -15.95 0.39
CA LYS A 165 -2.87 -15.96 -0.91
C LYS A 165 -2.43 -14.79 -1.76
N GLU A 166 -2.02 -15.09 -2.98
CA GLU A 166 -1.75 -14.09 -4.01
C GLU A 166 -3.06 -13.60 -4.65
N ILE A 167 -3.23 -12.29 -4.70
CA ILE A 167 -4.34 -11.63 -5.39
C ILE A 167 -3.74 -10.79 -6.50
N LYS A 168 -3.74 -11.34 -7.72
CA LYS A 168 -3.18 -10.66 -8.90
C LYS A 168 -4.00 -9.42 -9.26
N LEU A 169 -3.31 -8.33 -9.51
CA LEU A 169 -3.87 -7.00 -9.72
C LEU A 169 -3.19 -6.30 -10.91
N PRO A 170 -3.83 -5.26 -11.47
CA PRO A 170 -3.12 -4.33 -12.33
C PRO A 170 -1.93 -3.69 -11.59
N LYS A 171 -0.87 -3.38 -12.32
CA LYS A 171 0.29 -2.65 -11.75
C LYS A 171 -0.16 -1.42 -10.97
N VAL A 172 0.56 -1.13 -9.90
CA VAL A 172 0.41 0.14 -9.17
C VAL A 172 0.68 1.30 -10.13
N LEU A 173 -0.23 2.26 -10.13
CA LEU A 173 -0.05 3.49 -10.90
C LEU A 173 0.85 4.44 -10.11
N ASN A 174 2.04 4.71 -10.64
CA ASN A 174 3.00 5.62 -10.05
C ASN A 174 3.67 6.51 -11.09
N TRP A 175 4.30 7.59 -10.65
CA TRP A 175 5.06 8.54 -11.49
C TRP A 175 6.55 8.41 -11.31
N ASP A 176 7.02 7.79 -10.22
CA ASP A 176 8.43 7.71 -9.93
C ASP A 176 9.13 6.80 -10.94
N SER A 177 9.90 7.44 -11.83
CA SER A 177 10.78 6.75 -12.79
C SER A 177 12.24 6.81 -12.35
N THR A 178 12.57 7.44 -11.21
CA THR A 178 13.93 7.81 -10.89
C THR A 178 14.74 6.73 -10.19
N GLY A 179 14.11 5.66 -9.69
CA GLY A 179 14.77 4.58 -8.95
C GLY A 179 15.02 3.28 -9.73
N TYR A 180 14.49 3.14 -10.95
CA TYR A 180 14.57 1.86 -11.68
C TYR A 180 15.29 2.02 -13.01
N PRO A 181 16.46 1.35 -13.20
CA PRO A 181 17.15 1.30 -14.49
C PRO A 181 16.38 0.48 -15.55
N GLU A 182 15.36 -0.26 -15.16
CA GLU A 182 14.53 -1.02 -16.10
C GLU A 182 13.54 -0.09 -16.79
N LYS A 183 13.89 0.30 -18.01
CA LYS A 183 13.21 1.23 -18.92
C LYS A 183 11.75 0.83 -19.30
N ASN A 184 11.14 -0.12 -18.61
CA ASN A 184 9.82 -0.67 -18.92
C ASN A 184 8.74 -0.38 -17.87
N VAL A 185 9.00 0.50 -16.91
CA VAL A 185 7.90 1.06 -16.13
C VAL A 185 7.16 2.00 -17.06
N VAL A 186 6.14 1.47 -17.70
CA VAL A 186 5.18 2.30 -18.45
C VAL A 186 4.62 3.28 -17.43
N ASN A 187 5.01 4.55 -17.54
CA ASN A 187 4.45 5.65 -16.78
C ASN A 187 2.96 5.81 -17.16
N ILE A 188 2.14 4.85 -16.78
CA ILE A 188 0.70 4.84 -17.05
C ILE A 188 0.05 6.08 -16.44
N GLY A 189 0.69 6.64 -15.41
CA GLY A 189 0.22 7.82 -14.75
C GLY A 189 0.44 9.14 -15.47
N ARG A 190 1.32 9.24 -16.45
CA ARG A 190 1.53 10.47 -17.23
C ARG A 190 0.45 10.69 -18.30
N ASP A 191 -0.36 9.71 -18.57
CA ASP A 191 -1.37 9.80 -19.62
C ASP A 191 -2.77 9.60 -19.01
N GLU A 192 -3.49 10.71 -18.86
CA GLU A 192 -4.88 10.71 -18.43
C GLU A 192 -5.73 9.74 -19.27
N THR A 193 -5.41 9.61 -20.55
CA THR A 193 -6.07 8.69 -21.47
C THR A 193 -5.82 7.24 -21.07
N ALA A 194 -4.59 6.89 -20.75
CA ALA A 194 -4.22 5.54 -20.29
C ALA A 194 -4.91 5.19 -18.97
N PHE A 195 -5.02 6.16 -18.03
CA PHE A 195 -5.75 5.96 -16.80
C PHE A 195 -7.27 5.77 -17.04
N LYS A 196 -7.88 6.61 -17.88
CA LYS A 196 -9.29 6.45 -18.27
C LYS A 196 -9.54 5.08 -18.90
N LEU A 197 -8.66 4.63 -19.80
CA LEU A 197 -8.74 3.30 -20.39
C LEU A 197 -8.65 2.17 -19.36
N GLN A 198 -7.87 2.34 -18.28
CA GLN A 198 -7.86 1.38 -17.17
C GLN A 198 -9.18 1.38 -16.41
N ILE A 199 -9.74 2.55 -16.11
CA ILE A 199 -11.06 2.68 -15.47
C ILE A 199 -12.16 2.05 -16.34
N GLU A 200 -12.12 2.26 -17.67
CA GLU A 200 -13.06 1.66 -18.62
C GLU A 200 -13.05 0.12 -18.62
N LYS A 201 -11.89 -0.50 -18.36
CA LYS A 201 -11.78 -1.95 -18.16
C LYS A 201 -12.45 -2.44 -16.88
N ARG A 202 -12.84 -1.50 -16.01
CA ARG A 202 -13.52 -1.75 -14.74
C ARG A 202 -12.80 -2.79 -13.85
N PRO A 203 -11.49 -2.67 -13.61
CA PRO A 203 -10.83 -3.59 -12.70
C PRO A 203 -11.46 -3.51 -11.30
N GLN A 204 -11.44 -4.62 -10.59
CA GLN A 204 -12.01 -4.69 -9.24
C GLN A 204 -11.23 -3.80 -8.26
N ILE A 205 -9.92 -3.72 -8.43
CA ILE A 205 -9.03 -2.91 -7.58
C ILE A 205 -8.10 -2.10 -8.47
N ILE A 206 -7.96 -0.80 -8.16
CA ILE A 206 -6.96 0.12 -8.73
C ILE A 206 -6.12 0.65 -7.58
N ARG A 207 -4.81 0.76 -7.78
CA ARG A 207 -3.87 1.27 -6.79
C ARG A 207 -3.12 2.47 -7.34
N ILE A 208 -3.05 3.56 -6.56
CA ILE A 208 -2.33 4.79 -6.91
C ILE A 208 -1.29 5.04 -5.83
N ALA A 209 -0.02 5.11 -6.22
CA ALA A 209 1.09 5.48 -5.36
C ALA A 209 1.56 6.90 -5.66
N LEU A 210 1.60 7.73 -4.63
CA LEU A 210 2.08 9.10 -4.64
C LEU A 210 3.47 9.13 -3.99
N HIS A 211 4.47 9.73 -4.64
CA HIS A 211 5.82 9.81 -4.06
C HIS A 211 6.23 11.27 -3.82
N PRO A 212 6.94 11.57 -2.74
CA PRO A 212 7.39 12.94 -2.45
C PRO A 212 8.42 13.46 -3.48
N ARG A 213 9.04 12.55 -4.23
CA ARG A 213 9.98 12.88 -5.32
C ARG A 213 9.29 13.07 -6.68
N ASP A 214 7.99 12.87 -6.77
CA ASP A 214 7.24 13.10 -7.99
C ASP A 214 7.36 14.56 -8.45
N PRO A 215 7.46 14.84 -9.76
CA PRO A 215 7.48 16.19 -10.27
C PRO A 215 6.14 16.91 -10.01
N GLU A 216 6.16 18.25 -9.99
CA GLU A 216 4.94 19.03 -9.70
C GLU A 216 3.78 18.76 -10.68
N GLU A 217 4.11 18.48 -11.94
CA GLU A 217 3.12 18.09 -12.93
C GLU A 217 2.41 16.78 -12.55
N ALA A 218 3.14 15.84 -11.96
CA ALA A 218 2.58 14.56 -11.52
C ALA A 218 1.54 14.73 -10.41
N ILE A 219 1.75 15.67 -9.49
CA ILE A 219 0.80 15.95 -8.40
C ILE A 219 -0.55 16.40 -8.96
N LYS A 220 -0.56 17.18 -10.04
CA LYS A 220 -1.80 17.60 -10.71
C LYS A 220 -2.52 16.41 -11.35
N ASP A 221 -1.80 15.57 -12.05
CA ASP A 221 -2.34 14.37 -12.71
C ASP A 221 -2.87 13.37 -11.68
N GLN A 222 -2.17 13.20 -10.56
CA GLN A 222 -2.58 12.37 -9.42
C GLN A 222 -3.92 12.84 -8.84
N LYS A 223 -4.07 14.14 -8.59
CA LYS A 223 -5.34 14.74 -8.11
C LYS A 223 -6.48 14.46 -9.08
N GLN A 224 -6.23 14.59 -10.37
CA GLN A 224 -7.21 14.32 -11.40
C GLN A 224 -7.62 12.84 -11.43
N MET A 225 -6.66 11.91 -11.29
CA MET A 225 -6.98 10.48 -11.22
C MET A 225 -7.80 10.12 -10.00
N ILE A 226 -7.46 10.67 -8.84
CA ILE A 226 -8.22 10.44 -7.62
C ILE A 226 -9.66 10.96 -7.78
N SER A 227 -9.85 12.12 -8.43
CA SER A 227 -11.17 12.62 -8.77
C SER A 227 -11.92 11.66 -9.70
N ILE A 228 -11.27 11.16 -10.75
CA ILE A 228 -11.88 10.20 -11.69
C ILE A 228 -12.27 8.90 -10.98
N LEU A 229 -11.46 8.37 -10.06
CA LEU A 229 -11.82 7.19 -9.26
C LEU A 229 -13.12 7.45 -8.49
N LYS A 230 -13.20 8.56 -7.78
CA LYS A 230 -14.38 8.95 -7.01
C LYS A 230 -15.62 9.08 -7.89
N ASP A 231 -15.50 9.77 -9.04
CA ASP A 231 -16.58 9.97 -10.00
C ASP A 231 -17.02 8.67 -10.70
N SER A 232 -16.12 7.67 -10.75
CA SER A 232 -16.38 6.34 -11.34
C SER A 232 -16.95 5.34 -10.35
N ALA A 233 -17.40 5.78 -9.17
CA ALA A 233 -17.99 4.96 -8.12
C ALA A 233 -17.04 3.88 -7.56
N TYR A 234 -15.74 4.17 -7.47
CA TYR A 234 -14.82 3.38 -6.66
C TYR A 234 -14.92 3.81 -5.20
N GLU A 235 -15.03 2.85 -4.31
CA GLU A 235 -14.80 3.08 -2.88
C GLU A 235 -13.30 3.21 -2.65
N ILE A 236 -12.89 4.17 -1.81
CA ILE A 236 -11.46 4.38 -1.50
C ILE A 236 -11.25 3.97 -0.03
N PRO A 237 -10.84 2.72 0.25
CA PRO A 237 -10.61 2.22 1.59
C PRO A 237 -9.21 2.54 2.10
N THR A 238 -9.03 2.50 3.43
CA THR A 238 -7.75 2.21 4.05
C THR A 238 -7.38 0.75 3.87
N TYR A 239 -6.11 0.36 4.13
CA TYR A 239 -5.71 -1.06 4.06
C TYR A 239 -6.44 -1.94 5.07
N THR A 240 -6.76 -1.44 6.26
CA THR A 240 -7.57 -2.19 7.24
C THR A 240 -8.93 -2.54 6.67
N GLU A 241 -9.61 -1.59 6.04
CA GLU A 241 -10.90 -1.82 5.39
C GLU A 241 -10.77 -2.72 4.16
N LEU A 242 -9.68 -2.57 3.41
CA LEU A 242 -9.38 -3.43 2.27
C LEU A 242 -9.20 -4.89 2.69
N ILE A 243 -8.43 -5.15 3.75
CA ILE A 243 -8.24 -6.52 4.28
C ILE A 243 -9.57 -7.18 4.58
N LEU A 244 -10.49 -6.49 5.27
CA LEU A 244 -11.81 -7.02 5.56
C LEU A 244 -12.59 -7.39 4.28
N ARG A 245 -12.50 -6.55 3.23
CA ARG A 245 -13.13 -6.86 1.93
C ARG A 245 -12.48 -8.06 1.24
N LEU A 246 -11.15 -8.17 1.30
CA LEU A 246 -10.44 -9.28 0.69
C LEU A 246 -10.70 -10.60 1.43
N GLU A 247 -10.81 -10.58 2.75
CA GLU A 247 -11.18 -11.75 3.57
C GLU A 247 -12.62 -12.22 3.27
N GLU A 248 -13.56 -11.30 3.05
CA GLU A 248 -14.94 -11.63 2.62
C GLU A 248 -14.98 -12.27 1.22
N LEU A 249 -14.13 -11.79 0.29
CA LEU A 249 -14.07 -12.29 -1.08
C LEU A 249 -13.36 -13.64 -1.20
N ALA A 250 -12.54 -13.98 -0.26
CA ALA A 250 -11.67 -15.14 -0.27
C ALA A 250 -11.54 -15.76 1.12
N PRO A 251 -12.65 -16.32 1.68
CA PRO A 251 -12.60 -16.94 2.99
C PRO A 251 -11.63 -18.13 3.00
N PRO A 252 -10.90 -18.37 4.10
CA PRO A 252 -9.90 -19.43 4.21
C PRO A 252 -10.41 -20.84 3.87
N SER A 253 -11.71 -21.09 4.05
CA SER A 253 -12.36 -22.39 3.81
C SER A 253 -12.52 -22.78 2.33
N THR A 254 -12.29 -21.89 1.37
CA THR A 254 -12.46 -22.16 -0.07
C THR A 254 -11.16 -22.61 -0.77
N TRP A 255 -10.11 -22.91 -0.04
CA TRP A 255 -8.74 -23.08 -0.56
C TRP A 255 -8.21 -24.52 -0.51
N LEU A 256 -9.09 -25.47 -0.14
CA LEU A 256 -8.74 -26.89 -0.02
C LEU A 256 -9.12 -27.71 -1.28
N ASP A 257 -9.34 -27.08 -2.44
CA ASP A 257 -9.62 -27.80 -3.69
C ASP A 257 -8.53 -27.57 -4.73
#